data_f9fd061bd59507c8030e37f74b9c9527
#
_entry.id   f9fd061bd59507c8030e37f74b9c9527
#
_cell.length_a   1.000
_cell.length_b   1.000
_cell.length_c   1.000
_cell.angle_alpha   90.00
_cell.angle_beta   90.00
_cell.angle_gamma   90.00
#
_symmetry.space_group_name_H-M   'P 1'
#
loop_
_entity.id
_entity.type
_entity.pdbx_description
1 polymer ?
#
loop_
_entity_poly.entity_id
_entity_poly.type
_entity_poly.pdbx_seq_one_letter_code
_entity_poly.pdbx_strand_id
1 'polypeptide(L)'
;MSRLLVVDDEANIRLLYTEELSEEGYEVITAASITEATEKLQEGVFDLAVLDIKLKNESGIELLQQLVKERHDMPVILCSAFSCYKDDFSAWLADGYVVKSGDLTELKNEIARILAKKVQKVTQ
;
A
#
# COMPACT_ATOMS: atom_id res chain seq x y z
N MET A 1 9.92 4.30 -13.73
CA MET A 1 9.95 4.31 -12.27
C MET A 1 8.54 4.08 -11.74
N SER A 2 8.36 3.04 -10.93
CA SER A 2 7.05 2.76 -10.35
C SER A 2 6.69 3.78 -9.27
N ARG A 3 5.44 4.14 -9.23
CA ARG A 3 4.93 5.15 -8.31
C ARG A 3 4.08 4.48 -7.25
N LEU A 4 4.47 4.65 -5.99
CA LEU A 4 3.82 4.01 -4.83
C LEU A 4 3.11 5.04 -3.97
N LEU A 5 1.89 4.69 -3.53
CA LEU A 5 1.17 5.47 -2.52
C LEU A 5 1.28 4.74 -1.19
N VAL A 6 1.76 5.43 -0.16
CA VAL A 6 1.86 4.87 1.19
C VAL A 6 0.92 5.63 2.11
N VAL A 7 -0.04 4.92 2.70
CA VAL A 7 -1.03 5.52 3.59
C VAL A 7 -0.81 5.01 5.02
N ASP A 8 -0.39 5.91 5.90
CA ASP A 8 -0.13 5.60 7.30
C ASP A 8 -0.26 6.91 8.11
N ASP A 9 -0.91 6.85 9.26
CA ASP A 9 -1.13 8.05 10.08
C ASP A 9 0.09 8.46 10.91
N GLU A 10 1.10 7.60 11.00
CA GLU A 10 2.32 7.90 11.74
C GLU A 10 3.37 8.55 10.84
N ALA A 11 3.76 9.78 11.18
CA ALA A 11 4.74 10.53 10.39
C ALA A 11 6.09 9.81 10.29
N ASN A 12 6.53 9.18 11.38
CA ASN A 12 7.80 8.44 11.39
C ASN A 12 7.79 7.26 10.43
N ILE A 13 6.67 6.57 10.33
CA ILE A 13 6.51 5.43 9.41
C ILE A 13 6.52 5.94 7.97
N ARG A 14 5.79 7.02 7.68
CA ARG A 14 5.79 7.60 6.33
C ARG A 14 7.21 8.00 5.91
N LEU A 15 7.96 8.61 6.81
CA LEU A 15 9.34 9.01 6.54
C LEU A 15 10.24 7.81 6.27
N LEU A 16 10.16 6.79 7.14
CA LEU A 16 10.95 5.57 6.99
C LEU A 16 10.66 4.88 5.65
N TYR A 17 9.39 4.72 5.32
CA TYR A 17 8.99 4.05 4.08
C TYR A 17 9.43 4.86 2.86
N THR A 18 9.31 6.19 2.93
CA THR A 18 9.76 7.05 1.84
C THR A 18 11.25 6.87 1.59
N GLU A 19 12.07 6.91 2.63
CA GLU A 19 13.52 6.76 2.51
C GLU A 19 13.90 5.39 1.95
N GLU A 20 13.36 4.34 2.56
CA GLU A 20 13.72 2.96 2.21
C GLU A 20 13.24 2.56 0.81
N LEU A 21 12.02 2.94 0.46
CA LEU A 21 11.47 2.56 -0.84
C LEU A 21 12.03 3.43 -1.96
N SER A 22 12.37 4.68 -1.67
CA SER A 22 13.04 5.53 -2.66
C SER A 22 14.42 4.98 -3.01
N GLU A 23 15.12 4.39 -2.05
CA GLU A 23 16.41 3.73 -2.30
C GLU A 23 16.28 2.55 -3.25
N GLU A 24 15.10 1.91 -3.28
CA GLU A 24 14.83 0.81 -4.20
C GLU A 24 14.43 1.28 -5.60
N GLY A 25 14.40 2.58 -5.82
CA GLY A 25 14.12 3.17 -7.13
C GLY A 25 12.67 3.55 -7.36
N TYR A 26 11.83 3.50 -6.34
CA TYR A 26 10.42 3.88 -6.48
C TYR A 26 10.21 5.37 -6.20
N GLU A 27 9.21 5.95 -6.86
CA GLU A 27 8.70 7.27 -6.49
C GLU A 27 7.63 7.07 -5.42
N VAL A 28 7.82 7.67 -4.25
CA VAL A 28 6.93 7.44 -3.10
C VAL A 28 6.16 8.70 -2.77
N ILE A 29 4.83 8.58 -2.77
CA ILE A 29 3.91 9.63 -2.35
C ILE A 29 3.21 9.12 -1.09
N THR A 30 3.08 9.95 -0.07
CA THR A 30 2.49 9.53 1.20
C THR A 30 1.18 10.26 1.49
N ALA A 31 0.34 9.63 2.31
CA ALA A 31 -0.89 10.21 2.80
C ALA A 31 -1.09 9.79 4.26
N ALA A 32 -1.64 10.69 5.07
CA ALA A 32 -1.83 10.46 6.51
C ALA A 32 -3.24 9.98 6.85
N SER A 33 -4.15 10.00 5.88
CA SER A 33 -5.56 9.66 6.10
C SER A 33 -6.19 9.16 4.80
N ILE A 34 -7.40 8.62 4.92
CA ILE A 34 -8.17 8.19 3.75
C ILE A 34 -8.49 9.39 2.85
N THR A 35 -8.87 10.52 3.45
CA THR A 35 -9.18 11.75 2.70
C THR A 35 -7.97 12.19 1.87
N GLU A 36 -6.81 12.27 2.50
CA GLU A 36 -5.58 12.67 1.81
C GLU A 36 -5.20 11.67 0.73
N ALA A 37 -5.35 10.37 1.01
CA ALA A 37 -5.08 9.33 0.02
C ALA A 37 -5.99 9.46 -1.19
N THR A 38 -7.27 9.72 -0.97
CA THR A 38 -8.25 9.92 -2.05
C THR A 38 -7.86 11.12 -2.91
N GLU A 39 -7.44 12.22 -2.29
CA GLU A 39 -6.98 13.40 -3.01
C GLU A 39 -5.76 13.09 -3.89
N LYS A 40 -4.79 12.35 -3.35
CA LYS A 40 -3.59 11.97 -4.11
C LYS A 40 -3.94 11.08 -5.29
N LEU A 41 -4.88 10.16 -5.11
CA LEU A 41 -5.33 9.27 -6.17
C LEU A 41 -6.03 10.02 -7.29
N GLN A 42 -6.70 11.12 -6.98
CA GLN A 42 -7.33 11.97 -7.99
C GLN A 42 -6.31 12.80 -8.76
N GLU A 43 -5.17 13.12 -8.14
CA GLU A 43 -4.14 13.95 -8.74
C GLU A 43 -3.20 13.19 -9.68
N GLY A 44 -3.10 11.87 -9.54
CA GLY A 44 -2.16 11.11 -10.35
C GLY A 44 -2.44 9.62 -10.37
N VAL A 45 -1.63 8.91 -11.14
CA VAL A 45 -1.70 7.46 -11.32
C VAL A 45 -0.64 6.80 -10.44
N PHE A 46 -1.01 5.70 -9.79
CA PHE A 46 -0.09 4.92 -8.95
C PHE A 46 -0.04 3.49 -9.45
N ASP A 47 1.12 2.86 -9.28
CA ASP A 47 1.33 1.46 -9.67
C ASP A 47 0.95 0.49 -8.56
N LEU A 48 0.98 0.96 -7.31
CA LEU A 48 0.68 0.14 -6.14
C LEU A 48 0.42 1.04 -4.93
N ALA A 49 -0.45 0.59 -4.04
CA ALA A 49 -0.70 1.29 -2.77
C ALA A 49 -0.35 0.39 -1.59
N VAL A 50 0.28 0.96 -0.57
CA VAL A 50 0.56 0.32 0.71
C VAL A 50 -0.31 1.00 1.75
N LEU A 51 -1.25 0.26 2.34
CA LEU A 51 -2.23 0.81 3.27
C LEU A 51 -2.04 0.25 4.67
N ASP A 52 -2.03 1.13 5.67
CA ASP A 52 -2.11 0.73 7.07
C ASP A 52 -3.58 0.40 7.39
N ILE A 53 -3.82 -0.73 8.05
CA ILE A 53 -5.17 -1.13 8.44
C ILE A 53 -5.73 -0.18 9.50
N LYS A 54 -4.93 0.17 10.50
CA LYS A 54 -5.36 1.07 11.58
C LYS A 54 -4.86 2.47 11.34
N LEU A 55 -5.72 3.29 10.79
CA LEU A 55 -5.50 4.73 10.69
C LEU A 55 -6.24 5.40 11.86
N LYS A 56 -5.77 6.56 12.26
CA LYS A 56 -6.39 7.31 13.36
C LYS A 56 -7.87 7.57 13.04
N ASN A 57 -8.77 7.01 13.82
CA ASN A 57 -10.22 7.13 13.66
C ASN A 57 -10.78 6.56 12.34
N GLU A 58 -9.97 5.81 11.58
CA GLU A 58 -10.37 5.26 10.28
C GLU A 58 -9.79 3.86 10.11
N SER A 59 -10.32 3.11 9.15
CA SER A 59 -9.79 1.79 8.80
C SER A 59 -9.28 1.80 7.37
N GLY A 60 -8.04 1.33 7.19
CA GLY A 60 -7.49 1.15 5.85
C GLY A 60 -8.25 0.14 5.02
N ILE A 61 -8.99 -0.77 5.67
CA ILE A 61 -9.84 -1.73 4.96
C ILE A 61 -10.97 -1.02 4.23
N GLU A 62 -11.51 0.06 4.79
CA GLU A 62 -12.52 0.86 4.10
C GLU A 62 -11.98 1.44 2.80
N LEU A 63 -10.75 1.96 2.84
CA LEU A 63 -10.10 2.47 1.64
C LEU A 63 -9.83 1.34 0.65
N LEU A 64 -9.39 0.18 1.15
CA LEU A 64 -9.17 -0.98 0.29
C LEU A 64 -10.45 -1.37 -0.47
N GLN A 65 -11.58 -1.45 0.23
CA GLN A 65 -12.86 -1.78 -0.39
C GLN A 65 -13.24 -0.77 -1.48
N GLN A 66 -13.02 0.51 -1.20
CA GLN A 66 -13.27 1.56 -2.18
C GLN A 66 -12.36 1.42 -3.39
N LEU A 67 -11.08 1.15 -3.19
CA LEU A 67 -10.11 1.00 -4.28
C LEU A 67 -10.41 -0.22 -5.15
N VAL A 68 -10.80 -1.33 -4.55
CA VAL A 68 -11.18 -2.53 -5.30
C VAL A 68 -12.38 -2.22 -6.21
N LYS A 69 -13.32 -1.44 -5.72
CA LYS A 69 -14.51 -1.05 -6.47
C LYS A 69 -14.22 -0.07 -7.59
N GLU A 70 -13.36 0.92 -7.34
CA GLU A 70 -13.11 2.03 -8.27
C GLU A 70 -11.86 1.86 -9.12
N ARG A 71 -10.84 1.17 -8.60
CA ARG A 71 -9.52 1.03 -9.23
C ARG A 71 -9.01 -0.39 -9.10
N HIS A 72 -9.80 -1.35 -9.58
CA HIS A 72 -9.52 -2.78 -9.42
C HIS A 72 -8.23 -3.25 -10.10
N ASP A 73 -7.64 -2.44 -10.96
CA ASP A 73 -6.38 -2.76 -11.64
C ASP A 73 -5.14 -2.30 -10.86
N MET A 74 -5.33 -1.54 -9.78
CA MET A 74 -4.21 -1.09 -8.94
C MET A 74 -4.01 -2.03 -7.76
N PRO A 75 -2.86 -2.73 -7.67
CA PRO A 75 -2.62 -3.63 -6.56
C PRO A 75 -2.48 -2.89 -5.23
N VAL A 76 -2.89 -3.56 -4.15
CA VAL A 76 -2.86 -3.00 -2.80
C VAL A 76 -2.21 -4.00 -1.86
N ILE A 77 -1.27 -3.52 -1.04
CA ILE A 77 -0.69 -4.27 0.06
C ILE A 77 -1.22 -3.69 1.37
N LEU A 78 -1.77 -4.53 2.24
CA LEU A 78 -2.14 -4.11 3.58
C LEU A 78 -0.97 -4.32 4.53
N CYS A 79 -0.71 -3.33 5.37
CA CYS A 79 0.29 -3.39 6.43
C CYS A 79 -0.38 -3.22 7.78
N SER A 80 0.00 -4.05 8.76
CA SER A 80 -0.54 -3.94 10.10
C SER A 80 0.51 -4.35 11.13
N ALA A 81 0.42 -3.76 12.33
CA ALA A 81 1.22 -4.19 13.45
C ALA A 81 0.79 -5.56 13.99
N PHE A 82 -0.39 -6.04 13.56
CA PHE A 82 -0.98 -7.26 14.10
C PHE A 82 -1.24 -8.29 13.01
N SER A 83 -0.75 -9.51 13.22
CA SER A 83 -0.94 -10.60 12.26
C SER A 83 -2.39 -11.10 12.20
N CYS A 84 -3.21 -10.83 13.24
CA CYS A 84 -4.60 -11.30 13.28
C CYS A 84 -5.46 -10.79 12.13
N TYR A 85 -5.08 -9.68 11.50
CA TYR A 85 -5.83 -9.14 10.37
C TYR A 85 -5.65 -9.97 9.09
N LYS A 86 -4.68 -10.85 9.04
CA LYS A 86 -4.51 -11.77 7.90
C LYS A 86 -5.73 -12.64 7.66
N ASP A 87 -6.43 -12.98 8.74
CA ASP A 87 -7.59 -13.86 8.68
C ASP A 87 -8.90 -13.11 8.51
N ASP A 88 -8.85 -11.78 8.46
CA ASP A 88 -10.02 -10.95 8.21
C ASP A 88 -10.44 -11.11 6.75
N PHE A 89 -11.69 -11.46 6.52
CA PHE A 89 -12.21 -11.68 5.18
C PHE A 89 -12.01 -10.46 4.27
N SER A 90 -12.20 -9.25 4.81
CA SER A 90 -12.02 -8.02 4.04
C SER A 90 -10.57 -7.82 3.60
N ALA A 91 -9.61 -8.30 4.39
CA ALA A 91 -8.19 -8.19 4.05
C ALA A 91 -7.81 -9.03 2.83
N TRP A 92 -8.60 -10.07 2.51
CA TRP A 92 -8.35 -10.92 1.34
C TRP A 92 -8.56 -10.18 0.01
N LEU A 93 -9.18 -9.02 0.03
CA LEU A 93 -9.31 -8.18 -1.15
C LEU A 93 -7.97 -7.56 -1.56
N ALA A 94 -7.00 -7.53 -0.66
CA ALA A 94 -5.67 -7.00 -0.95
C ALA A 94 -4.85 -8.03 -1.74
N ASP A 95 -3.90 -7.53 -2.50
CA ASP A 95 -2.98 -8.37 -3.27
C ASP A 95 -1.84 -8.92 -2.41
N GLY A 96 -1.57 -8.28 -1.28
CA GLY A 96 -0.56 -8.71 -0.33
C GLY A 96 -0.86 -8.24 1.07
N TYR A 97 -0.23 -8.87 2.05
CA TYR A 97 -0.36 -8.53 3.45
C TYR A 97 1.00 -8.63 4.12
N VAL A 98 1.41 -7.58 4.82
CA VAL A 98 2.69 -7.52 5.51
C VAL A 98 2.47 -7.08 6.95
N VAL A 99 3.09 -7.80 7.90
CA VAL A 99 3.10 -7.37 9.30
C VAL A 99 4.18 -6.32 9.46
N LYS A 100 3.83 -5.18 10.06
CA LYS A 100 4.76 -4.06 10.27
C LYS A 100 5.97 -4.49 11.10
N SER A 101 7.15 -4.07 10.65
CA SER A 101 8.42 -4.36 11.28
C SER A 101 9.37 -3.20 10.98
N GLY A 102 10.40 -3.04 11.81
CA GLY A 102 11.47 -2.09 11.52
C GLY A 102 12.31 -2.51 10.32
N ASP A 103 12.28 -3.79 9.98
CA ASP A 103 12.93 -4.34 8.80
C ASP A 103 11.91 -4.40 7.65
N LEU A 104 12.15 -3.66 6.58
CA LEU A 104 11.24 -3.57 5.45
C LEU A 104 11.49 -4.61 4.36
N THR A 105 12.33 -5.61 4.62
CA THR A 105 12.65 -6.65 3.64
C THR A 105 11.41 -7.36 3.11
N GLU A 106 10.50 -7.76 4.00
CA GLU A 106 9.26 -8.43 3.59
C GLU A 106 8.40 -7.52 2.71
N LEU A 107 8.26 -6.26 3.09
CA LEU A 107 7.49 -5.30 2.31
C LEU A 107 8.12 -5.07 0.94
N LYS A 108 9.44 -4.89 0.88
CA LYS A 108 10.15 -4.70 -0.38
C LYS A 108 9.99 -5.89 -1.31
N ASN A 109 10.06 -7.10 -0.76
CA ASN A 109 9.87 -8.34 -1.53
C ASN A 109 8.45 -8.45 -2.08
N GLU A 110 7.45 -8.11 -1.27
CA GLU A 110 6.05 -8.16 -1.71
C GLU A 110 5.78 -7.13 -2.82
N ILE A 111 6.30 -5.92 -2.67
CA ILE A 111 6.15 -4.89 -3.70
C ILE A 111 6.76 -5.38 -5.02
N ALA A 112 7.99 -5.88 -4.97
CA ALA A 112 8.68 -6.36 -6.16
C ALA A 112 7.95 -7.52 -6.82
N ARG A 113 7.44 -8.46 -6.02
CA ARG A 113 6.68 -9.62 -6.51
C ARG A 113 5.41 -9.18 -7.25
N ILE A 114 4.67 -8.27 -6.64
CA ILE A 114 3.39 -7.81 -7.19
C ILE A 114 3.59 -6.98 -8.45
N LEU A 115 4.58 -6.09 -8.46
CA LEU A 115 4.88 -5.28 -9.64
C LEU A 115 5.39 -6.12 -10.81
N ALA A 116 6.19 -7.15 -10.54
CA ALA A 116 6.66 -8.08 -11.58
C ALA A 116 5.49 -8.86 -12.19
N LYS A 117 4.54 -9.26 -11.37
CA LYS A 117 3.34 -9.95 -11.81
C LYS A 117 2.47 -9.08 -12.70
N LYS A 118 2.35 -7.79 -12.34
CA LYS A 118 1.60 -6.80 -13.14
C LYS A 118 2.22 -6.61 -14.51
N VAL A 119 3.55 -6.53 -14.57
CA VAL A 119 4.28 -6.41 -15.85
C VAL A 119 4.06 -7.65 -16.72
N GLN A 120 4.10 -8.84 -16.14
CA GLN A 120 3.84 -10.09 -16.88
C GLN A 120 2.44 -10.12 -17.49
N LYS A 121 1.44 -9.63 -16.76
CA LYS A 121 0.07 -9.54 -17.26
C LYS A 121 -0.04 -8.63 -18.47
N VAL A 122 0.70 -7.53 -18.47
CA VAL A 122 0.68 -6.56 -19.55
C VAL A 122 1.34 -7.11 -20.81
N THR A 123 2.37 -7.95 -20.66
CA THR A 123 3.12 -8.50 -21.79
C THR A 123 2.46 -9.73 -22.43
N GLN A 124 1.46 -10.28 -21.80
CA GLN A 124 0.70 -11.38 -22.36
C GLN A 124 -0.54 -10.90 -23.09
#